data_9a0eb4b023f210550499b0acbdff1978
#
_entry.id   9a0eb4b023f210550499b0acbdff1978
#
_cell.length_a   1.000
_cell.length_b   1.000
_cell.length_c   1.000
_cell.angle_alpha   90.00
_cell.angle_beta   90.00
_cell.angle_gamma   90.00
#
_symmetry.space_group_name_H-M   'P 1'
#
loop_
_entity.id
_entity.type
_entity.pdbx_description
1 polymer ?
#
loop_
_entity_poly.entity_id
_entity_poly.type
_entity_poly.pdbx_seq_one_letter_code
_entity_poly.pdbx_strand_id
1 'polypeptide(L)'
;KAKEAGRRVRLGVQAMSQEEIDQSSNVLATVRQQLAKAQSTRDLAKLDLERTVVRAPADGWVTNLNVHQGEFINRGATAVALVKKGTFYILAYMEETKLDGIKRGDRVEITPLGSNRILYGTVDSISAGVNNKSSTADSKGLATVDSNLEWVRLAQRVPVKILLDGNEQESPYPAGTTATVVVSNQQDVERKSSSPIVQLLHRLREFG
;
A
#
# COMPACT_ATOMS: atom_id res chain seq x y z
N LYS A 1 21.76 30.83 36.28
CA LYS A 1 23.11 30.52 35.74
C LYS A 1 23.36 31.16 34.37
N ALA A 2 22.43 31.11 33.39
CA ALA A 2 22.62 31.75 32.08
C ALA A 2 22.74 33.30 32.18
N LYS A 3 21.89 33.98 33.00
CA LYS A 3 21.98 35.40 33.27
C LYS A 3 23.28 35.77 33.97
N GLU A 4 23.79 34.91 34.82
CA GLU A 4 25.02 35.10 35.56
C GLU A 4 26.26 35.00 34.67
N ALA A 5 26.33 34.01 33.79
CA ALA A 5 27.36 33.87 32.77
C ALA A 5 27.39 35.06 31.82
N GLY A 6 26.23 35.53 31.34
CA GLY A 6 26.12 36.72 30.50
C GLY A 6 26.52 38.01 31.18
N ARG A 7 26.32 38.16 32.48
CA ARG A 7 26.78 39.31 33.27
C ARG A 7 28.28 39.28 33.43
N ARG A 8 28.88 38.11 33.70
CA ARG A 8 30.34 37.95 33.86
C ARG A 8 31.10 38.25 32.58
N VAL A 9 30.59 37.84 31.44
CA VAL A 9 31.16 38.15 30.11
C VAL A 9 31.11 39.65 29.81
N ARG A 10 30.06 40.38 30.25
CA ARG A 10 29.95 41.83 30.06
C ARG A 10 30.87 42.67 30.98
N LEU A 11 31.27 42.15 32.15
CA LEU A 11 32.16 42.84 33.07
C LEU A 11 33.63 42.89 32.57
N GLY A 12 33.92 42.16 31.50
CA GLY A 12 35.19 42.21 30.79
C GLY A 12 36.34 41.47 31.47
N VAL A 13 37.32 41.13 30.66
CA VAL A 13 38.52 40.37 31.03
C VAL A 13 39.37 41.05 32.13
N GLN A 14 39.17 42.35 32.38
CA GLN A 14 39.90 43.06 33.41
C GLN A 14 39.46 42.77 34.85
N ALA A 15 38.29 42.20 35.05
CA ALA A 15 37.75 41.94 36.37
C ALA A 15 37.73 40.42 36.76
N MET A 16 38.05 39.54 35.81
CA MET A 16 37.99 38.09 36.01
C MET A 16 39.10 37.37 35.24
N SER A 17 39.62 36.29 35.79
CA SER A 17 40.56 35.43 35.05
C SER A 17 39.91 34.77 33.86
N GLN A 18 40.66 34.56 32.78
CA GLN A 18 40.17 33.86 31.58
C GLN A 18 39.58 32.47 31.94
N GLU A 19 40.20 31.81 32.92
CA GLU A 19 39.76 30.50 33.42
C GLU A 19 38.33 30.53 34.01
N GLU A 20 37.97 31.61 34.75
CA GLU A 20 36.62 31.74 35.31
C GLU A 20 35.57 31.98 34.21
N ILE A 21 35.93 32.67 33.14
CA ILE A 21 35.06 32.87 31.97
C ILE A 21 34.85 31.56 31.26
N ASP A 22 35.91 30.81 31.01
CA ASP A 22 35.86 29.51 30.33
C ASP A 22 35.06 28.45 31.17
N GLN A 23 35.28 28.44 32.48
CA GLN A 23 34.53 27.56 33.39
C GLN A 23 33.02 27.89 33.38
N SER A 24 32.67 29.18 33.40
CA SER A 24 31.28 29.61 33.36
C SER A 24 30.61 29.28 32.02
N SER A 25 31.36 29.36 30.93
CA SER A 25 30.88 28.98 29.59
C SER A 25 30.65 27.46 29.45
N ASN A 26 31.57 26.67 29.98
CA ASN A 26 31.45 25.18 30.03
C ASN A 26 30.24 24.73 30.87
N VAL A 27 30.02 25.36 32.03
CA VAL A 27 28.85 25.11 32.87
C VAL A 27 27.56 25.48 32.10
N LEU A 28 27.57 26.60 31.38
CA LEU A 28 26.41 26.97 30.57
C LEU A 28 26.14 25.97 29.45
N ALA A 29 27.18 25.51 28.75
CA ALA A 29 27.07 24.48 27.71
C ALA A 29 26.50 23.18 28.28
N THR A 30 27.01 22.72 29.42
CA THR A 30 26.54 21.49 30.10
C THR A 30 25.05 21.60 30.49
N VAL A 31 24.63 22.75 31.06
CA VAL A 31 23.22 22.96 31.44
C VAL A 31 22.31 23.01 30.22
N ARG A 32 22.80 23.61 29.11
CA ARG A 32 22.03 23.59 27.83
C ARG A 32 21.85 22.17 27.30
N GLN A 33 22.87 21.33 27.33
CA GLN A 33 22.79 19.94 26.93
C GLN A 33 21.82 19.15 27.82
N GLN A 34 21.86 19.36 29.14
CA GLN A 34 20.93 18.74 30.09
C GLN A 34 19.48 19.17 29.80
N LEU A 35 19.25 20.43 29.49
CA LEU A 35 17.93 20.93 29.11
C LEU A 35 17.44 20.26 27.83
N ALA A 36 18.28 20.21 26.80
CA ALA A 36 17.96 19.56 25.53
C ALA A 36 17.61 18.06 25.73
N LYS A 37 18.41 17.36 26.54
CA LYS A 37 18.13 15.96 26.90
C LYS A 37 16.78 15.79 27.61
N ALA A 38 16.49 16.65 28.59
CA ALA A 38 15.21 16.61 29.32
C ALA A 38 14.03 16.90 28.39
N GLN A 39 14.17 17.84 27.46
CA GLN A 39 13.17 18.13 26.45
C GLN A 39 12.93 16.93 25.54
N SER A 40 13.98 16.29 25.01
CA SER A 40 13.88 15.09 24.19
C SER A 40 13.19 13.94 24.93
N THR A 41 13.52 13.72 26.21
CA THR A 41 12.85 12.69 27.03
C THR A 41 11.36 12.99 27.20
N ARG A 42 11.01 14.25 27.47
CA ARG A 42 9.59 14.67 27.54
C ARG A 42 8.85 14.44 26.23
N ASP A 43 9.48 14.80 25.11
CA ASP A 43 8.86 14.69 23.79
C ASP A 43 8.67 13.21 23.39
N LEU A 44 9.60 12.34 23.74
CA LEU A 44 9.43 10.90 23.59
C LEU A 44 8.26 10.37 24.42
N ALA A 45 8.16 10.73 25.70
CA ALA A 45 7.06 10.31 26.55
C ALA A 45 5.71 10.83 26.04
N LYS A 46 5.66 12.06 25.53
CA LYS A 46 4.47 12.63 24.88
C LYS A 46 4.07 11.85 23.65
N LEU A 47 5.02 11.51 22.79
CA LEU A 47 4.78 10.71 21.60
C LEU A 47 4.27 9.31 21.95
N ASP A 48 4.83 8.67 22.95
CA ASP A 48 4.38 7.36 23.42
C ASP A 48 2.94 7.43 23.96
N LEU A 49 2.60 8.49 24.69
CA LEU A 49 1.22 8.74 25.13
C LEU A 49 0.25 8.96 23.95
N GLU A 50 0.63 9.74 22.94
CA GLU A 50 -0.18 9.94 21.74
C GLU A 50 -0.42 8.62 21.00
N ARG A 51 0.57 7.74 20.96
CA ARG A 51 0.48 6.41 20.33
C ARG A 51 -0.38 5.40 21.06
N THR A 52 -0.75 5.66 22.33
CA THR A 52 -1.69 4.77 23.05
C THR A 52 -3.10 4.82 22.47
N VAL A 53 -3.43 5.88 21.75
CA VAL A 53 -4.72 6.01 21.05
C VAL A 53 -4.53 5.72 19.58
N VAL A 54 -4.90 4.51 19.17
CA VAL A 54 -4.84 4.10 17.76
C VAL A 54 -6.11 4.56 17.04
N ARG A 55 -5.93 5.36 16.00
CA ARG A 55 -7.04 5.86 15.16
C ARG A 55 -6.98 5.25 13.78
N ALA A 56 -8.15 5.02 13.17
CA ALA A 56 -8.23 4.60 11.77
C ALA A 56 -7.62 5.69 10.86
N PRO A 57 -6.68 5.35 9.97
CA PRO A 57 -6.03 6.32 9.08
C PRO A 57 -6.94 6.79 7.93
N ALA A 58 -8.04 6.09 7.70
CA ALA A 58 -9.02 6.39 6.65
C ALA A 58 -10.37 5.74 6.98
N ASP A 59 -11.42 6.19 6.30
CA ASP A 59 -12.71 5.55 6.33
C ASP A 59 -12.64 4.14 5.70
N GLY A 60 -13.34 3.18 6.32
CA GLY A 60 -13.30 1.80 5.85
C GLY A 60 -13.99 0.82 6.78
N TRP A 61 -13.80 -0.44 6.49
CA TRP A 61 -14.37 -1.54 7.27
C TRP A 61 -13.27 -2.27 8.04
N VAL A 62 -13.48 -2.45 9.32
CA VAL A 62 -12.60 -3.26 10.16
C VAL A 62 -12.91 -4.73 9.92
N THR A 63 -11.88 -5.51 9.63
CA THR A 63 -11.97 -6.95 9.47
C THR A 63 -10.92 -7.63 10.36
N ASN A 64 -11.14 -8.92 10.68
CA ASN A 64 -10.23 -9.70 11.50
C ASN A 64 -9.87 -9.02 12.83
N LEU A 65 -10.88 -8.56 13.53
CA LEU A 65 -10.71 -8.04 14.89
C LEU A 65 -10.52 -9.20 15.86
N ASN A 66 -9.26 -9.58 16.08
CA ASN A 66 -8.89 -10.70 16.95
C ASN A 66 -8.39 -10.25 18.32
N VAL A 67 -8.50 -8.97 18.62
CA VAL A 67 -7.98 -8.38 19.87
C VAL A 67 -9.11 -8.14 20.84
N HIS A 68 -8.96 -8.62 22.06
CA HIS A 68 -9.90 -8.48 23.16
C HIS A 68 -9.34 -7.59 24.26
N GLN A 69 -10.25 -6.99 25.03
CA GLN A 69 -9.85 -6.16 26.18
C GLN A 69 -9.08 -7.00 27.20
N GLY A 70 -7.92 -6.48 27.63
CA GLY A 70 -7.03 -7.19 28.55
C GLY A 70 -5.97 -8.06 27.88
N GLU A 71 -5.96 -8.15 26.57
CA GLU A 71 -4.97 -8.89 25.82
C GLU A 71 -3.69 -8.08 25.62
N PHE A 72 -2.55 -8.74 25.71
CA PHE A 72 -1.25 -8.11 25.49
C PHE A 72 -0.85 -8.25 24.02
N ILE A 73 -0.58 -7.13 23.38
CA ILE A 73 -0.14 -7.07 21.99
C ILE A 73 1.32 -6.67 21.93
N ASN A 74 2.14 -7.47 21.28
CA ASN A 74 3.54 -7.14 21.01
C ASN A 74 3.69 -5.99 20.04
N ARG A 75 4.75 -5.21 20.19
CA ARG A 75 5.09 -4.14 19.25
C ARG A 75 5.26 -4.71 17.83
N GLY A 76 4.54 -4.15 16.86
CA GLY A 76 4.58 -4.61 15.47
C GLY A 76 3.64 -5.77 15.14
N ALA A 77 2.91 -6.32 16.11
CA ALA A 77 1.87 -7.29 15.82
C ALA A 77 0.64 -6.64 15.17
N THR A 78 0.03 -7.38 14.26
CA THR A 78 -1.20 -6.94 13.59
C THR A 78 -2.38 -7.12 14.53
N ALA A 79 -3.02 -6.04 14.92
CA ALA A 79 -4.19 -6.05 15.79
C ALA A 79 -5.51 -6.19 15.00
N VAL A 80 -5.64 -5.45 13.91
CA VAL A 80 -6.84 -5.41 13.08
C VAL A 80 -6.44 -5.20 11.62
N ALA A 81 -7.29 -5.60 10.69
CA ALA A 81 -7.17 -5.23 9.29
C ALA A 81 -8.25 -4.20 8.93
N LEU A 82 -7.85 -3.15 8.24
CA LEU A 82 -8.75 -2.11 7.74
C LEU A 82 -8.83 -2.17 6.21
N VAL A 83 -10.00 -2.46 5.70
CA VAL A 83 -10.29 -2.35 4.26
C VAL A 83 -10.75 -0.93 3.98
N LYS A 84 -9.91 -0.17 3.30
CA LYS A 84 -10.14 1.25 3.01
C LYS A 84 -11.26 1.42 1.99
N LYS A 85 -12.22 2.32 2.30
CA LYS A 85 -13.31 2.67 1.40
C LYS A 85 -12.78 3.36 0.14
N GLY A 86 -13.39 3.08 -1.01
CA GLY A 86 -13.03 3.74 -2.28
C GLY A 86 -11.69 3.31 -2.88
N THR A 87 -11.10 2.20 -2.42
CA THR A 87 -9.81 1.71 -2.96
C THR A 87 -9.92 0.34 -3.63
N PHE A 88 -11.14 -0.12 -3.89
CA PHE A 88 -11.35 -1.39 -4.58
C PHE A 88 -10.89 -1.32 -6.03
N TYR A 89 -10.22 -2.34 -6.45
CA TYR A 89 -9.79 -2.54 -7.83
C TYR A 89 -9.91 -4.01 -8.19
N ILE A 90 -9.96 -4.32 -9.46
CA ILE A 90 -9.93 -5.69 -9.96
C ILE A 90 -8.53 -6.00 -10.48
N LEU A 91 -8.03 -7.16 -10.12
CA LEU A 91 -6.79 -7.68 -10.65
C LEU A 91 -7.13 -8.84 -11.59
N ALA A 92 -7.12 -8.57 -12.90
CA ALA A 92 -7.42 -9.55 -13.92
C ALA A 92 -6.14 -10.23 -14.38
N TYR A 93 -6.09 -11.56 -14.33
CA TYR A 93 -4.95 -12.35 -14.78
C TYR A 93 -5.18 -12.77 -16.24
N MET A 94 -4.66 -11.97 -17.16
CA MET A 94 -4.81 -12.20 -18.61
C MET A 94 -3.70 -13.11 -19.14
N GLU A 95 -4.03 -13.96 -20.09
CA GLU A 95 -3.04 -14.76 -20.80
C GLU A 95 -2.15 -13.84 -21.66
N GLU A 96 -0.85 -14.10 -21.70
CA GLU A 96 0.13 -13.35 -22.48
C GLU A 96 -0.29 -13.18 -23.95
N THR A 97 -0.89 -14.19 -24.53
CA THR A 97 -1.37 -14.20 -25.92
C THR A 97 -2.53 -13.23 -26.19
N LYS A 98 -3.20 -12.75 -25.13
CA LYS A 98 -4.37 -11.85 -25.23
C LYS A 98 -4.03 -10.39 -24.86
N LEU A 99 -2.79 -10.11 -24.50
CA LEU A 99 -2.39 -8.78 -24.05
C LEU A 99 -2.30 -7.75 -25.19
N ASP A 100 -1.98 -8.21 -26.40
CA ASP A 100 -1.71 -7.33 -27.55
C ASP A 100 -2.90 -6.44 -27.94
N GLY A 101 -4.11 -6.84 -27.55
CA GLY A 101 -5.34 -6.06 -27.75
C GLY A 101 -5.72 -5.15 -26.60
N ILE A 102 -5.03 -5.20 -25.45
CA ILE A 102 -5.42 -4.50 -24.22
C ILE A 102 -4.55 -3.25 -24.04
N LYS A 103 -5.20 -2.08 -23.88
CA LYS A 103 -4.52 -0.81 -23.66
C LYS A 103 -5.03 -0.13 -22.40
N ARG A 104 -4.17 0.71 -21.84
CA ARG A 104 -4.58 1.60 -20.74
C ARG A 104 -5.72 2.49 -21.21
N GLY A 105 -6.79 2.57 -20.44
CA GLY A 105 -7.98 3.34 -20.77
C GLY A 105 -9.10 2.52 -21.43
N ASP A 106 -8.87 1.26 -21.76
CA ASP A 106 -9.92 0.40 -22.32
C ASP A 106 -11.04 0.17 -21.31
N ARG A 107 -12.27 0.15 -21.81
CA ARG A 107 -13.46 -0.13 -21.02
C ARG A 107 -13.55 -1.62 -20.68
N VAL A 108 -14.01 -1.90 -19.48
CA VAL A 108 -14.08 -3.26 -18.95
C VAL A 108 -15.43 -3.51 -18.32
N GLU A 109 -16.03 -4.62 -18.69
CA GLU A 109 -17.21 -5.18 -18.03
C GLU A 109 -16.77 -6.26 -17.05
N ILE A 110 -17.31 -6.20 -15.84
CA ILE A 110 -16.92 -7.03 -14.72
C ILE A 110 -18.17 -7.67 -14.15
N THR A 111 -18.22 -8.99 -14.14
CA THR A 111 -19.32 -9.73 -13.54
C THR A 111 -18.80 -10.52 -12.35
N PRO A 112 -19.13 -10.13 -11.10
CA PRO A 112 -18.77 -10.90 -9.92
C PRO A 112 -19.42 -12.29 -9.94
N LEU A 113 -18.70 -13.29 -9.48
CA LEU A 113 -19.19 -14.66 -9.42
C LEU A 113 -20.40 -14.74 -8.46
N GLY A 114 -21.50 -15.35 -8.93
CA GLY A 114 -22.74 -15.45 -8.17
C GLY A 114 -23.60 -14.18 -8.20
N SER A 115 -23.32 -13.23 -9.09
CA SER A 115 -24.11 -12.02 -9.29
C SER A 115 -24.46 -11.81 -10.75
N ASN A 116 -25.68 -11.35 -11.02
CA ASN A 116 -26.12 -10.93 -12.36
C ASN A 116 -25.85 -9.45 -12.61
N ARG A 117 -25.23 -8.74 -11.67
CA ARG A 117 -24.91 -7.31 -11.81
C ARG A 117 -23.61 -7.17 -12.58
N ILE A 118 -23.64 -6.37 -13.62
CA ILE A 118 -22.46 -5.98 -14.37
C ILE A 118 -21.92 -4.68 -13.77
N LEU A 119 -20.65 -4.70 -13.38
CA LEU A 119 -19.90 -3.53 -12.95
C LEU A 119 -19.04 -3.05 -14.12
N TYR A 120 -18.78 -1.76 -14.15
CA TYR A 120 -17.95 -1.15 -15.19
C TYR A 120 -16.65 -0.63 -14.60
N GLY A 121 -15.62 -0.64 -15.42
CA GLY A 121 -14.31 -0.16 -15.01
C GLY A 121 -13.44 0.19 -16.22
N THR A 122 -12.23 0.63 -15.91
CA THR A 122 -11.26 1.06 -16.91
C THR A 122 -9.91 0.43 -16.60
N VAL A 123 -9.18 -0.02 -17.62
CA VAL A 123 -7.81 -0.53 -17.48
C VAL A 123 -6.90 0.60 -17.02
N ASP A 124 -6.35 0.47 -15.82
CA ASP A 124 -5.40 1.41 -15.23
C ASP A 124 -3.97 1.11 -15.66
N SER A 125 -3.56 -0.13 -15.48
CA SER A 125 -2.18 -0.53 -15.78
C SER A 125 -2.07 -2.02 -16.07
N ILE A 126 -1.09 -2.36 -16.88
CA ILE A 126 -0.66 -3.72 -17.17
C ILE A 126 0.69 -3.91 -16.50
N SER A 127 0.89 -5.02 -15.80
CA SER A 127 2.17 -5.29 -15.14
C SER A 127 3.30 -5.41 -16.16
N ALA A 128 4.36 -4.61 -15.98
CA ALA A 128 5.51 -4.62 -16.88
C ALA A 128 6.40 -5.86 -16.73
N GLY A 129 6.20 -6.67 -15.69
CA GLY A 129 6.98 -7.88 -15.44
C GLY A 129 6.21 -8.89 -14.60
N VAL A 130 6.44 -10.15 -14.89
CA VAL A 130 5.91 -11.29 -14.14
C VAL A 130 7.10 -12.13 -13.68
N ASN A 131 7.07 -12.57 -12.42
CA ASN A 131 8.12 -13.43 -11.91
C ASN A 131 8.02 -14.80 -12.60
N ASN A 132 9.06 -15.16 -13.34
CA ASN A 132 9.19 -16.46 -13.96
C ASN A 132 9.99 -17.38 -13.04
N LYS A 133 9.39 -18.48 -12.58
CA LYS A 133 10.06 -19.47 -11.70
C LYS A 133 11.31 -20.08 -12.32
N SER A 134 11.40 -20.11 -13.65
CA SER A 134 12.58 -20.65 -14.37
C SER A 134 13.76 -19.69 -14.45
N SER A 135 13.64 -18.45 -13.99
CA SER A 135 14.71 -17.44 -14.01
C SER A 135 15.23 -17.05 -12.62
N THR A 136 14.97 -17.85 -11.60
CA THR A 136 15.60 -17.63 -10.28
C THR A 136 17.09 -17.87 -10.37
N ALA A 137 17.87 -16.81 -10.19
CA ALA A 137 19.31 -16.96 -10.02
C ALA A 137 19.61 -17.76 -8.74
N ASP A 138 20.48 -18.76 -8.85
CA ASP A 138 21.06 -19.45 -7.71
C ASP A 138 21.81 -18.45 -6.80
N SER A 139 22.03 -18.81 -5.55
CA SER A 139 22.84 -18.05 -4.57
C SER A 139 24.27 -17.70 -5.08
N LYS A 140 24.69 -18.32 -6.17
CA LYS A 140 25.97 -18.06 -6.90
C LYS A 140 25.81 -17.16 -8.12
N GLY A 141 24.60 -16.62 -8.37
CA GLY A 141 24.34 -15.75 -9.52
C GLY A 141 24.24 -16.46 -10.87
N LEU A 142 24.18 -17.80 -10.89
CA LEU A 142 23.98 -18.59 -12.10
C LEU A 142 22.48 -18.81 -12.34
N ALA A 143 22.07 -18.72 -13.62
CA ALA A 143 20.69 -19.00 -14.01
C ALA A 143 20.38 -20.49 -13.78
N THR A 144 19.39 -20.76 -12.93
CA THR A 144 18.88 -22.13 -12.75
C THR A 144 17.96 -22.44 -13.93
N VAL A 145 18.34 -23.36 -14.76
CA VAL A 145 17.49 -23.86 -15.84
C VAL A 145 16.79 -25.11 -15.34
N ASP A 146 15.45 -25.06 -15.27
CA ASP A 146 14.64 -26.24 -14.98
C ASP A 146 14.84 -27.27 -16.10
N SER A 147 15.35 -28.43 -15.75
CA SER A 147 15.57 -29.53 -16.68
C SER A 147 14.28 -30.22 -17.13
N ASN A 148 13.15 -29.91 -16.51
CA ASN A 148 11.83 -30.37 -16.93
C ASN A 148 11.37 -29.51 -18.13
N LEU A 149 11.69 -29.95 -19.31
CA LEU A 149 11.06 -29.51 -20.57
C LEU A 149 9.59 -29.94 -20.53
N GLU A 150 8.73 -29.08 -19.99
CA GLU A 150 7.30 -29.27 -20.19
C GLU A 150 7.03 -29.20 -21.69
N TRP A 151 6.62 -30.29 -22.26
CA TRP A 151 6.23 -30.44 -23.65
C TRP A 151 5.22 -29.37 -24.11
N VAL A 152 4.35 -28.89 -23.19
CA VAL A 152 3.40 -27.83 -23.45
C VAL A 152 3.79 -26.60 -22.64
N ARG A 153 4.21 -25.53 -23.30
CA ARG A 153 4.38 -24.21 -22.66
C ARG A 153 3.01 -23.62 -22.39
N LEU A 154 2.62 -23.58 -21.15
CA LEU A 154 1.45 -22.83 -20.71
C LEU A 154 1.75 -21.32 -20.84
N ALA A 155 0.83 -20.59 -21.47
CA ALA A 155 0.92 -19.14 -21.54
C ALA A 155 0.95 -18.55 -20.13
N GLN A 156 1.87 -17.62 -19.89
CA GLN A 156 1.97 -16.93 -18.60
C GLN A 156 0.77 -15.99 -18.41
N ARG A 157 0.38 -15.80 -17.16
CA ARG A 157 -0.67 -14.87 -16.79
C ARG A 157 -0.08 -13.58 -16.31
N VAL A 158 -0.45 -12.49 -16.97
CA VAL A 158 0.00 -11.14 -16.65
C VAL A 158 -1.13 -10.43 -15.89
N PRO A 159 -0.86 -9.86 -14.70
CA PRO A 159 -1.85 -9.11 -13.97
C PRO A 159 -2.13 -7.75 -14.62
N VAL A 160 -3.40 -7.50 -14.90
CA VAL A 160 -3.93 -6.23 -15.40
C VAL A 160 -4.78 -5.62 -14.29
N LYS A 161 -4.44 -4.40 -13.88
CA LYS A 161 -5.18 -3.66 -12.87
C LYS A 161 -6.29 -2.85 -13.52
N ILE A 162 -7.50 -3.00 -13.01
CA ILE A 162 -8.70 -2.33 -13.49
C ILE A 162 -9.29 -1.53 -12.33
N LEU A 163 -9.53 -0.25 -12.56
CA LEU A 163 -10.24 0.60 -11.63
C LEU A 163 -11.73 0.55 -11.91
N LEU A 164 -12.51 0.42 -10.86
CA LEU A 164 -13.97 0.47 -10.92
C LEU A 164 -14.43 1.92 -11.14
N ASP A 165 -15.50 2.10 -11.90
CA ASP A 165 -16.08 3.41 -12.12
C ASP A 165 -16.71 3.98 -10.83
N GLY A 166 -16.72 5.30 -10.67
CA GLY A 166 -16.93 6.07 -9.44
C GLY A 166 -17.92 5.52 -8.38
N ASN A 167 -19.16 5.23 -8.75
CA ASN A 167 -20.16 4.72 -7.79
C ASN A 167 -19.96 3.25 -7.41
N GLU A 168 -19.16 2.51 -8.15
CA GLU A 168 -18.93 1.09 -7.95
C GLU A 168 -17.69 0.80 -7.09
N GLN A 169 -16.90 1.84 -6.78
CA GLN A 169 -15.80 1.74 -5.80
C GLN A 169 -16.29 1.47 -4.37
N GLU A 170 -17.56 1.69 -4.08
CA GLU A 170 -18.25 1.26 -2.87
C GLU A 170 -18.87 -0.14 -3.03
N SER A 171 -18.17 -1.02 -3.71
CA SER A 171 -18.64 -2.36 -4.04
C SER A 171 -19.26 -3.07 -2.82
N PRO A 172 -20.46 -3.63 -2.95
CA PRO A 172 -21.06 -4.46 -1.90
C PRO A 172 -20.33 -5.81 -1.75
N TYR A 173 -19.37 -6.11 -2.62
CA TYR A 173 -18.65 -7.38 -2.60
C TYR A 173 -17.41 -7.27 -1.71
N PRO A 174 -17.13 -8.29 -0.89
CA PRO A 174 -15.93 -8.31 -0.06
C PRO A 174 -14.66 -8.40 -0.92
N ALA A 175 -13.56 -7.85 -0.40
CA ALA A 175 -12.25 -8.02 -1.02
C ALA A 175 -11.89 -9.51 -1.14
N GLY A 176 -11.36 -9.92 -2.30
CA GLY A 176 -11.06 -11.31 -2.60
C GLY A 176 -12.17 -12.06 -3.37
N THR A 177 -13.28 -11.38 -3.69
CA THR A 177 -14.33 -11.95 -4.54
C THR A 177 -13.80 -12.18 -5.97
N THR A 178 -14.10 -13.34 -6.54
CA THR A 178 -13.77 -13.69 -7.91
C THR A 178 -14.76 -13.03 -8.88
N ALA A 179 -14.26 -12.55 -10.00
CA ALA A 179 -15.10 -11.97 -11.05
C ALA A 179 -14.64 -12.40 -12.45
N THR A 180 -15.57 -12.43 -13.38
CA THR A 180 -15.27 -12.57 -14.81
C THR A 180 -15.09 -11.16 -15.39
N VAL A 181 -14.06 -11.01 -16.22
CA VAL A 181 -13.70 -9.72 -16.81
C VAL A 181 -13.72 -9.83 -18.33
N VAL A 182 -14.40 -8.88 -18.98
CA VAL A 182 -14.43 -8.74 -20.44
C VAL A 182 -13.89 -7.35 -20.79
N VAL A 183 -12.77 -7.30 -21.48
CA VAL A 183 -12.17 -6.05 -21.95
C VAL A 183 -12.73 -5.75 -23.34
N SER A 184 -13.37 -4.60 -23.50
CA SER A 184 -13.89 -4.13 -24.77
C SER A 184 -12.96 -3.07 -25.35
N ASN A 185 -12.40 -3.33 -26.53
CA ASN A 185 -11.63 -2.32 -27.25
C ASN A 185 -12.57 -1.21 -27.69
N GLN A 186 -12.15 0.06 -27.60
CA GLN A 186 -12.99 1.23 -27.96
C GLN A 186 -13.63 1.14 -29.36
N GLN A 187 -13.02 0.40 -30.27
CA GLN A 187 -13.54 0.17 -31.61
C GLN A 187 -14.73 -0.81 -31.69
N ASP A 188 -14.90 -1.66 -30.65
CA ASP A 188 -15.98 -2.65 -30.61
C ASP A 188 -17.24 -2.16 -29.90
N VAL A 189 -17.15 -1.09 -29.10
CA VAL A 189 -18.29 -0.55 -28.33
C VAL A 189 -19.37 0.02 -29.26
N GLU A 190 -19.00 0.63 -30.39
CA GLU A 190 -19.97 1.11 -31.39
C GLU A 190 -20.64 -0.03 -32.15
N ARG A 191 -20.03 -1.20 -32.24
CA ARG A 191 -20.57 -2.36 -32.99
C ARG A 191 -21.42 -3.33 -32.16
N LYS A 192 -21.29 -3.36 -30.83
CA LYS A 192 -21.85 -4.46 -30.00
C LYS A 192 -22.90 -4.07 -28.97
N SER A 193 -23.41 -2.86 -28.99
CA SER A 193 -24.56 -2.46 -28.15
C SER A 193 -25.85 -3.28 -28.43
N SER A 194 -25.84 -4.21 -29.37
CA SER A 194 -27.06 -4.92 -29.82
C SER A 194 -26.90 -6.39 -30.17
N SER A 195 -25.87 -7.08 -29.71
CA SER A 195 -25.77 -8.52 -30.04
C SER A 195 -26.39 -9.42 -28.96
N PRO A 196 -27.56 -10.06 -29.23
CA PRO A 196 -28.20 -10.99 -28.31
C PRO A 196 -27.35 -12.25 -28.05
N ILE A 197 -26.33 -12.48 -28.86
CA ILE A 197 -25.41 -13.63 -28.75
C ILE A 197 -24.53 -13.53 -27.51
N VAL A 198 -24.13 -12.35 -27.09
CA VAL A 198 -23.30 -12.17 -25.87
C VAL A 198 -24.12 -12.50 -24.62
N GLN A 199 -25.40 -12.11 -24.59
CA GLN A 199 -26.30 -12.48 -23.48
C GLN A 199 -26.56 -13.98 -23.41
N LEU A 200 -26.62 -14.64 -24.55
CA LEU A 200 -26.80 -16.10 -24.62
C LEU A 200 -25.55 -16.85 -24.12
N LEU A 201 -24.35 -16.38 -24.48
CA LEU A 201 -23.09 -16.96 -24.02
C LEU A 201 -22.86 -16.79 -22.51
N HIS A 202 -23.31 -15.67 -21.92
CA HIS A 202 -23.29 -15.52 -20.46
C HIS A 202 -24.23 -16.53 -19.77
N ARG A 203 -25.42 -16.77 -20.31
CA ARG A 203 -26.35 -17.76 -19.75
C ARG A 203 -25.85 -19.19 -19.85
N LEU A 204 -25.20 -19.56 -20.96
CA LEU A 204 -24.69 -20.93 -21.16
C LEU A 204 -23.48 -21.25 -20.24
N ARG A 205 -22.79 -20.27 -19.74
CA ARG A 205 -21.62 -20.44 -18.84
C ARG A 205 -22.03 -20.70 -17.40
N GLU A 206 -23.26 -20.40 -17.01
CA GLU A 206 -23.81 -20.69 -15.66
C GLU A 206 -24.24 -22.14 -15.47
N PHE A 207 -24.26 -22.93 -16.52
CA PHE A 207 -24.72 -24.34 -16.51
C PHE A 207 -23.59 -25.37 -16.75
N GLY A 208 -22.30 -24.94 -16.68
CA GLY A 208 -21.15 -25.82 -16.90
C GLY A 208 -20.24 -25.97 -15.70
#